data_f3095d6a17311a797e81eeb64dfbb499
#
_entry.id   f3095d6a17311a797e81eeb64dfbb499
#
_cell.length_a   1.000
_cell.length_b   1.000
_cell.length_c   1.000
_cell.angle_alpha   90.00
_cell.angle_beta   90.00
_cell.angle_gamma   90.00
#
_symmetry.space_group_name_H-M   'P 1'
#
loop_
_entity.id
_entity.type
_entity.pdbx_description
1 polymer ?
#
loop_
_entity_poly.entity_id
_entity_poly.type
_entity_poly.pdbx_seq_one_letter_code
_entity_poly.pdbx_strand_id
1 'polypeptide(L)'
;MPFTLGGDWYPSENTRKTKPLLSVEKRKNADVTLIKGLKLMPIEAEALLKTVKRELGCGGSYKDFVFLFQGNHIEKLKSTLKEMGFKV
;
A
#
# COMPACT_ATOMS: atom_id res chain seq x y z
N MET A 1 0.41 17.58 9.99
CA MET A 1 0.67 16.20 9.65
C MET A 1 0.52 15.32 10.85
N PRO A 2 -0.39 14.47 10.83
CA PRO A 2 -0.76 13.71 12.00
C PRO A 2 0.03 12.42 12.17
N PHE A 3 1.30 12.50 11.98
CA PHE A 3 2.12 11.36 12.29
C PHE A 3 2.30 11.34 13.79
N THR A 4 1.52 10.55 14.44
CA THR A 4 1.67 10.39 15.87
C THR A 4 2.67 9.31 16.15
N LEU A 5 3.35 9.46 17.27
CA LEU A 5 4.32 8.48 17.69
C LEU A 5 3.64 7.15 17.94
N GLY A 6 4.12 6.11 17.26
CA GLY A 6 3.53 4.80 17.40
C GLY A 6 2.18 4.64 16.72
N GLY A 7 1.70 5.70 16.05
CA GLY A 7 0.44 5.62 15.35
C GLY A 7 0.61 5.19 13.91
N ASP A 8 -0.49 4.81 13.30
CA ASP A 8 -0.50 4.46 11.90
C ASP A 8 -0.65 5.72 11.05
N TRP A 9 -0.09 5.66 9.86
CA TRP A 9 -0.28 6.72 8.91
C TRP A 9 -1.65 6.58 8.25
N TYR A 10 -2.36 7.69 8.13
CA TYR A 10 -3.64 7.73 7.44
C TYR A 10 -3.57 8.73 6.31
N PRO A 11 -4.06 8.38 5.12
CA PRO A 11 -4.01 9.28 3.98
C PRO A 11 -4.93 10.48 4.15
N SER A 12 -4.55 11.57 3.48
CA SER A 12 -5.41 12.74 3.44
C SER A 12 -6.65 12.44 2.61
N GLU A 13 -7.63 13.33 2.70
CA GLU A 13 -8.86 13.18 1.94
C GLU A 13 -8.60 13.09 0.44
N ASN A 14 -7.71 13.92 -0.07
CA ASN A 14 -7.37 13.89 -1.50
C ASN A 14 -6.75 12.56 -1.90
N THR A 15 -5.89 12.03 -1.06
CA THR A 15 -5.26 10.73 -1.32
C THR A 15 -6.30 9.62 -1.31
N ARG A 16 -7.24 9.67 -0.38
CA ARG A 16 -8.29 8.65 -0.27
C ARG A 16 -9.25 8.65 -1.46
N LYS A 17 -9.36 9.76 -2.16
CA LYS A 17 -10.20 9.84 -3.35
C LYS A 17 -9.57 9.11 -4.53
N THR A 18 -8.28 8.88 -4.49
CA THR A 18 -7.59 8.14 -5.52
C THR A 18 -7.90 6.66 -5.35
N LYS A 19 -8.35 6.03 -6.42
CA LYS A 19 -8.69 4.61 -6.38
C LYS A 19 -7.46 3.78 -6.73
N PRO A 20 -6.93 2.99 -5.80
CA PRO A 20 -5.79 2.14 -6.12
C PRO A 20 -6.20 0.95 -6.97
N LEU A 21 -5.31 0.54 -7.85
CA LEU A 21 -5.50 -0.66 -8.66
C LEU A 21 -4.61 -1.75 -8.07
N LEU A 22 -5.25 -2.83 -7.68
CA LEU A 22 -4.57 -3.96 -7.06
C LEU A 22 -4.46 -5.10 -8.06
N SER A 23 -3.29 -5.73 -8.10
CA SER A 23 -3.10 -6.87 -8.98
C SER A 23 -2.05 -7.80 -8.39
N VAL A 24 -2.02 -9.03 -8.88
CA VAL A 24 -1.02 -10.02 -8.49
C VAL A 24 -0.31 -10.45 -9.75
N GLU A 25 1.01 -10.46 -9.69
CA GLU A 25 1.83 -10.95 -10.78
C GLU A 25 2.69 -12.11 -10.31
N LYS A 26 2.94 -13.01 -11.22
CA LYS A 26 3.84 -14.13 -10.93
C LYS A 26 5.19 -13.80 -11.50
N ARG A 27 6.21 -13.83 -10.65
CA ARG A 27 7.59 -13.58 -11.08
C ARG A 27 8.46 -14.74 -10.67
N LYS A 28 9.05 -15.41 -11.66
CA LYS A 28 9.84 -16.60 -11.41
C LYS A 28 9.05 -17.60 -10.60
N ASN A 29 9.45 -17.87 -9.37
CA ASN A 29 8.77 -18.85 -8.53
C ASN A 29 7.99 -18.20 -7.39
N ALA A 30 7.67 -16.92 -7.51
CA ALA A 30 7.00 -16.21 -6.43
C ALA A 30 5.91 -15.28 -6.97
N ASP A 31 4.85 -15.16 -6.20
CA ASP A 31 3.81 -14.17 -6.49
C ASP A 31 4.19 -12.84 -5.88
N VAL A 32 3.77 -11.76 -6.52
CA VAL A 32 3.93 -10.42 -5.97
C VAL A 32 2.61 -9.69 -6.10
N THR A 33 2.29 -8.90 -5.09
CA THR A 33 1.08 -8.08 -5.09
C THR A 33 1.49 -6.65 -5.42
N LEU A 34 0.77 -6.03 -6.35
CA LEU A 34 1.08 -4.68 -6.80
C LEU A 34 -0.06 -3.72 -6.52
N ILE A 35 0.29 -2.51 -6.14
CA ILE A 35 -0.65 -1.41 -6.04
C ILE A 35 -0.22 -0.34 -7.03
N LYS A 36 -1.12 -0.01 -7.95
CA LYS A 36 -0.88 1.03 -8.95
C LYS A 36 -1.94 2.12 -8.82
N GLY A 37 -1.68 3.25 -9.45
CA GLY A 37 -2.64 4.33 -9.49
C GLY A 37 -2.62 5.29 -8.32
N LEU A 38 -1.76 5.06 -7.35
CA LEU A 38 -1.60 5.97 -6.22
C LEU A 38 -0.41 6.89 -6.48
N LYS A 39 -0.69 8.16 -6.73
CA LYS A 39 0.36 9.15 -6.94
C LYS A 39 0.58 9.89 -5.63
N LEU A 40 1.45 9.34 -4.81
CA LEU A 40 1.75 9.91 -3.50
C LEU A 40 3.09 10.63 -3.52
N MET A 41 3.20 11.61 -2.66
CA MET A 41 4.50 12.22 -2.41
C MET A 41 5.42 11.16 -1.81
N PRO A 42 6.74 11.29 -1.99
CA PRO A 42 7.66 10.27 -1.49
C PRO A 42 7.49 9.96 -0.01
N ILE A 43 7.25 10.97 0.80
CA ILE A 43 7.10 10.77 2.23
C ILE A 43 5.81 10.01 2.55
N GLU A 44 4.75 10.29 1.81
CA GLU A 44 3.48 9.57 1.97
C GLU A 44 3.60 8.13 1.48
N ALA A 45 4.30 7.95 0.37
CA ALA A 45 4.51 6.62 -0.18
C ALA A 45 5.27 5.74 0.80
N GLU A 46 6.32 6.28 1.40
CA GLU A 46 7.08 5.54 2.41
C GLU A 46 6.23 5.18 3.62
N ALA A 47 5.41 6.12 4.07
CA ALA A 47 4.54 5.88 5.22
C ALA A 47 3.53 4.77 4.91
N LEU A 48 2.92 4.81 3.74
CA LEU A 48 1.98 3.78 3.32
C LEU A 48 2.68 2.43 3.19
N LEU A 49 3.84 2.43 2.57
CA LEU A 49 4.62 1.20 2.40
C LEU A 49 4.93 0.55 3.74
N LYS A 50 5.39 1.34 4.70
CA LYS A 50 5.71 0.87 6.04
C LYS A 50 4.49 0.26 6.73
N THR A 51 3.38 0.98 6.68
CA THR A 51 2.16 0.55 7.34
C THR A 51 1.66 -0.77 6.75
N VAL A 52 1.64 -0.86 5.42
CA VAL A 52 1.15 -2.06 4.76
C VAL A 52 2.09 -3.24 4.98
N LYS A 53 3.40 -3.01 4.92
CA LYS A 53 4.35 -4.08 5.19
C LYS A 53 4.16 -4.66 6.58
N ARG A 54 3.92 -3.79 7.55
CA ARG A 54 3.67 -4.25 8.91
C ARG A 54 2.39 -5.07 9.01
N GLU A 55 1.34 -4.60 8.37
CA GLU A 55 0.04 -5.30 8.41
C GLU A 55 0.09 -6.63 7.68
N LEU A 56 0.78 -6.70 6.57
CA LEU A 56 0.89 -7.92 5.80
C LEU A 56 1.97 -8.85 6.32
N GLY A 57 2.91 -8.33 7.08
CA GLY A 57 4.02 -9.13 7.57
C GLY A 57 4.94 -9.63 6.47
N CYS A 58 5.10 -8.86 5.41
CA CYS A 58 5.91 -9.27 4.26
C CYS A 58 6.85 -8.14 3.83
N GLY A 59 7.77 -8.47 2.93
CA GLY A 59 8.64 -7.47 2.33
C GLY A 59 7.94 -6.71 1.22
N GLY A 60 8.42 -5.51 0.95
CA GLY A 60 7.83 -4.71 -0.12
C GLY A 60 8.73 -3.55 -0.50
N SER A 61 8.40 -2.93 -1.63
CA SER A 61 9.15 -1.78 -2.13
C SER A 61 8.21 -0.87 -2.91
N TYR A 62 8.70 0.33 -3.20
CA TYR A 62 7.94 1.32 -3.93
C TYR A 62 8.85 1.95 -4.98
N LYS A 63 8.37 1.98 -6.23
CA LYS A 63 9.11 2.59 -7.31
C LYS A 63 8.15 3.01 -8.42
N ASP A 64 8.37 4.20 -8.97
CA ASP A 64 7.59 4.71 -10.10
C ASP A 64 6.07 4.63 -9.85
N PHE A 65 5.65 5.06 -8.67
CA PHE A 65 4.24 5.07 -8.25
C PHE A 65 3.61 3.68 -8.20
N VAL A 66 4.44 2.65 -8.08
CA VAL A 66 3.97 1.27 -7.95
C VAL A 66 4.50 0.69 -6.65
N PHE A 67 3.59 0.17 -5.83
CA PHE A 67 3.98 -0.55 -4.62
C PHE A 67 4.02 -2.02 -4.95
N LEU A 68 5.07 -2.68 -4.49
CA LEU A 68 5.25 -4.11 -4.72
C LEU A 68 5.41 -4.80 -3.37
N PHE A 69 4.63 -5.85 -3.14
CA PHE A 69 4.70 -6.63 -1.91
C PHE A 69 4.89 -8.10 -2.26
N GLN A 70 5.78 -8.74 -1.54
CA GLN A 70 6.09 -10.15 -1.80
C GLN A 70 4.95 -11.05 -1.34
N GLY A 71 4.53 -11.95 -2.20
CA GLY A 71 3.47 -12.90 -1.91
C GLY A 71 2.12 -12.44 -2.42
N ASN A 72 1.13 -13.33 -2.31
CA ASN A 72 -0.22 -13.04 -2.73
C ASN A 72 -1.03 -12.58 -1.52
N HIS A 73 -1.16 -11.28 -1.37
CA HIS A 73 -1.87 -10.67 -0.23
C HIS A 73 -3.00 -9.77 -0.68
N ILE A 74 -3.58 -10.06 -1.85
CA ILE A 74 -4.54 -9.15 -2.48
C ILE A 74 -5.75 -8.88 -1.57
N GLU A 75 -6.31 -9.91 -0.97
CA GLU A 75 -7.48 -9.74 -0.12
C GLU A 75 -7.17 -9.00 1.17
N LYS A 76 -6.09 -9.38 1.82
CA LYS A 76 -5.66 -8.71 3.05
C LYS A 76 -5.29 -7.26 2.77
N LEU A 77 -4.65 -7.03 1.63
CA LEU A 77 -4.29 -5.68 1.21
C LEU A 77 -5.53 -4.83 0.98
N LYS A 78 -6.55 -5.40 0.35
CA LYS A 78 -7.81 -4.69 0.16
C LYS A 78 -8.43 -4.29 1.49
N SER A 79 -8.46 -5.21 2.44
CA SER A 79 -8.99 -4.92 3.77
C SER A 79 -8.19 -3.82 4.46
N THR A 80 -6.88 -3.90 4.40
CA THR A 80 -6.00 -2.90 5.01
C THR A 80 -6.24 -1.52 4.41
N LEU A 81 -6.30 -1.44 3.09
CA LEU A 81 -6.53 -0.17 2.42
C LEU A 81 -7.91 0.39 2.71
N LYS A 82 -8.91 -0.48 2.81
CA LYS A 82 -10.26 -0.06 3.18
C LYS A 82 -10.26 0.56 4.58
N GLU A 83 -9.58 -0.07 5.51
CA GLU A 83 -9.47 0.44 6.87
C GLU A 83 -8.78 1.80 6.91
N MET A 84 -7.86 2.03 5.99
CA MET A 84 -7.18 3.30 5.87
C MET A 84 -8.02 4.37 5.18
N GLY A 85 -9.14 3.99 4.59
CA GLY A 85 -10.05 4.92 3.96
C GLY A 85 -9.99 4.97 2.44
N PHE A 86 -9.19 4.12 1.82
CA PHE A 86 -9.16 4.05 0.35
C PHE A 86 -10.40 3.36 -0.18
N LYS A 87 -10.76 3.71 -1.40
CA LYS A 87 -11.87 3.07 -2.10
C LYS A 87 -11.33 1.90 -2.92
N VAL A 88 -11.43 0.73 -2.39
CA VAL A 88 -10.98 -0.48 -3.08
C VAL A 88 -12.08 -1.51 -3.19
#